data_4b758f43b5020cbc26c40c7318d18baf
#
_entry.id   4b758f43b5020cbc26c40c7318d18baf
#
_cell.length_a   1.000
_cell.length_b   1.000
_cell.length_c   1.000
_cell.angle_alpha   90.00
_cell.angle_beta   90.00
_cell.angle_gamma   90.00
#
_symmetry.space_group_name_H-M   'P 1'
#
loop_
_entity.id
_entity.type
_entity.pdbx_description
1 polymer ?
#
loop_
_entity_poly.entity_id
_entity_poly.type
_entity_poly.pdbx_seq_one_letter_code
_entity_poly.pdbx_strand_id
1 'polypeptide(L)'
;YEDFENSPFVILAGENDLSLAVEDLYVNNSCCKTKNFIHIDPVSASLIKYSLNSFLATKVIFFNQLKKIFDASSAEINWNEFIEILTNDSRIGSSHMEVPGHDGKKGFGGACFTKDTAALLKYSEEVGENFSLLGSVININNSIRREYHKLGSREKDQNVNYEIDS
;
A
#
# COMPACT_ATOMS: atom_id res chain seq x y z
N TYR A 1 4.06 12.23 12.48
CA TYR A 1 3.22 13.36 12.93
C TYR A 1 2.75 14.20 11.74
N GLU A 2 3.63 14.54 10.80
CA GLU A 2 3.30 15.38 9.63
C GLU A 2 2.21 14.78 8.74
N ASP A 3 2.21 13.47 8.53
CA ASP A 3 1.19 12.77 7.73
C ASP A 3 -0.21 12.88 8.35
N PHE A 4 -0.29 12.83 9.68
CA PHE A 4 -1.55 13.01 10.41
C PHE A 4 -2.01 14.46 10.34
N GLU A 5 -1.10 15.41 10.59
CA GLU A 5 -1.40 16.83 10.60
C GLU A 5 -1.89 17.33 9.23
N ASN A 6 -1.28 16.83 8.15
CA ASN A 6 -1.55 17.25 6.77
C ASN A 6 -2.36 16.21 5.97
N SER A 7 -3.08 15.32 6.64
CA SER A 7 -3.93 14.33 5.98
C SER A 7 -4.95 15.02 5.06
N PRO A 8 -5.12 14.59 3.81
CA PRO A 8 -6.09 15.19 2.90
C PRO A 8 -7.55 14.92 3.30
N PHE A 9 -7.79 13.86 4.05
CA PHE A 9 -9.08 13.49 4.61
C PHE A 9 -8.90 12.55 5.81
N VAL A 10 -9.95 12.44 6.64
CA VAL A 10 -10.04 11.47 7.73
C VAL A 10 -11.33 10.68 7.57
N ILE A 11 -11.23 9.36 7.63
CA ILE A 11 -12.41 8.48 7.65
C ILE A 11 -12.70 8.09 9.10
N LEU A 12 -13.94 8.35 9.51
CA LEU A 12 -14.48 7.97 10.81
C LEU A 12 -15.59 6.93 10.58
N ALA A 13 -15.44 5.77 11.21
CA ALA A 13 -16.37 4.67 11.01
C ALA A 13 -16.93 4.17 12.33
N GLY A 14 -18.26 3.99 12.38
CA GLY A 14 -18.96 3.56 13.57
C GLY A 14 -20.34 4.18 13.68
N GLU A 15 -20.89 4.23 14.88
CA GLU A 15 -22.13 4.92 15.17
C GLU A 15 -21.99 6.42 14.91
N ASN A 16 -23.01 7.01 14.28
CA ASN A 16 -22.93 8.39 13.78
C ASN A 16 -22.62 9.41 14.90
N ASP A 17 -23.27 9.29 16.05
CA ASP A 17 -23.08 10.23 17.16
C ASP A 17 -21.66 10.15 17.73
N LEU A 18 -21.07 8.93 17.79
CA LEU A 18 -19.71 8.73 18.24
C LEU A 18 -18.70 9.26 17.20
N SER A 19 -18.95 9.04 15.94
CA SER A 19 -18.06 9.52 14.87
C SER A 19 -18.04 11.05 14.79
N LEU A 20 -19.17 11.72 15.00
CA LEU A 20 -19.25 13.17 15.09
C LEU A 20 -18.52 13.71 16.33
N ALA A 21 -18.63 13.04 17.47
CA ALA A 21 -17.91 13.43 18.68
C ALA A 21 -16.37 13.30 18.49
N VAL A 22 -15.93 12.27 17.76
CA VAL A 22 -14.50 12.10 17.40
C VAL A 22 -14.05 13.18 16.44
N GLU A 23 -14.84 13.54 15.44
CA GLU A 23 -14.56 14.68 14.55
C GLU A 23 -14.35 15.97 15.36
N ASP A 24 -15.26 16.26 16.30
CA ASP A 24 -15.14 17.45 17.15
C ASP A 24 -13.84 17.46 17.95
N LEU A 25 -13.41 16.32 18.47
CA LEU A 25 -12.10 16.18 19.12
C LEU A 25 -10.94 16.47 18.18
N TYR A 26 -10.99 15.97 16.92
CA TYR A 26 -9.95 16.25 15.93
C TYR A 26 -9.89 17.72 15.57
N VAL A 27 -11.04 18.36 15.38
CA VAL A 27 -11.14 19.76 14.98
C VAL A 27 -10.67 20.71 16.09
N ASN A 28 -11.07 20.43 17.34
CA ASN A 28 -10.88 21.37 18.44
C ASN A 28 -9.68 21.05 19.33
N ASN A 29 -9.17 19.79 19.31
CA ASN A 29 -8.16 19.35 20.28
C ASN A 29 -6.95 18.66 19.63
N SER A 30 -6.80 18.72 18.30
CA SER A 30 -5.65 18.14 17.61
C SER A 30 -4.99 19.14 16.65
N CYS A 31 -3.81 18.77 16.14
CA CYS A 31 -3.10 19.51 15.10
C CYS A 31 -3.54 19.13 13.67
N CYS A 32 -4.59 18.32 13.52
CA CYS A 32 -5.09 17.90 12.21
C CYS A 32 -5.69 19.10 11.45
N LYS A 33 -5.16 19.39 10.27
CA LYS A 33 -5.54 20.56 9.47
C LYS A 33 -6.70 20.30 8.52
N THR A 34 -7.02 19.02 8.27
CA THR A 34 -8.11 18.69 7.35
C THR A 34 -9.46 19.19 7.84
N LYS A 35 -10.30 19.55 6.90
CA LYS A 35 -11.73 19.84 7.09
C LYS A 35 -12.60 18.78 6.41
N ASN A 36 -11.98 17.76 5.82
CA ASN A 36 -12.66 16.73 5.06
C ASN A 36 -12.77 15.46 5.92
N PHE A 37 -13.83 15.38 6.73
CA PHE A 37 -14.17 14.19 7.49
C PHE A 37 -15.28 13.41 6.75
N ILE A 38 -15.06 12.10 6.63
CA ILE A 38 -15.96 11.18 5.91
C ILE A 38 -16.48 10.17 6.92
N HIS A 39 -17.81 10.19 7.14
CA HIS A 39 -18.47 9.27 8.07
C HIS A 39 -19.10 8.13 7.27
N ILE A 40 -18.68 6.91 7.55
CA ILE A 40 -19.12 5.70 6.85
C ILE A 40 -19.23 4.51 7.81
N ASP A 41 -19.80 3.42 7.32
CA ASP A 41 -19.82 2.18 8.06
C ASP A 41 -18.42 1.51 8.18
N PRO A 42 -18.19 0.66 9.19
CA PRO A 42 -16.89 0.04 9.42
C PRO A 42 -16.41 -0.90 8.31
N VAL A 43 -17.32 -1.56 7.59
CA VAL A 43 -16.97 -2.46 6.49
C VAL A 43 -16.41 -1.65 5.31
N SER A 44 -17.10 -0.58 4.93
CA SER A 44 -16.65 0.33 3.87
C SER A 44 -15.31 0.97 4.21
N ALA A 45 -15.11 1.43 5.46
CA ALA A 45 -13.84 2.00 5.89
C ALA A 45 -12.68 0.99 5.80
N SER A 46 -12.92 -0.24 6.23
CA SER A 46 -11.94 -1.32 6.15
C SER A 46 -11.60 -1.65 4.69
N LEU A 47 -12.61 -1.77 3.83
CA LEU A 47 -12.41 -2.02 2.40
C LEU A 47 -11.62 -0.91 1.72
N ILE A 48 -11.92 0.37 2.02
CA ILE A 48 -11.16 1.51 1.49
C ILE A 48 -9.69 1.40 1.88
N LYS A 49 -9.41 1.17 3.16
CA LYS A 49 -8.03 1.04 3.65
C LYS A 49 -7.29 -0.10 2.97
N TYR A 50 -7.89 -1.29 2.91
CA TYR A 50 -7.26 -2.45 2.30
C TYR A 50 -7.11 -2.30 0.79
N SER A 51 -8.07 -1.65 0.12
CA SER A 51 -7.99 -1.36 -1.31
C SER A 51 -6.84 -0.42 -1.63
N LEU A 52 -6.68 0.66 -0.87
CA LEU A 52 -5.57 1.61 -1.05
C LEU A 52 -4.22 0.90 -0.89
N ASN A 53 -4.03 0.14 0.19
CA ASN A 53 -2.77 -0.55 0.43
C ASN A 53 -2.50 -1.65 -0.60
N SER A 54 -3.51 -2.39 -1.02
CA SER A 54 -3.38 -3.42 -2.05
C SER A 54 -3.08 -2.85 -3.44
N PHE A 55 -3.70 -1.71 -3.78
CA PHE A 55 -3.38 -1.00 -5.03
C PHE A 55 -1.93 -0.50 -5.03
N LEU A 56 -1.47 0.12 -3.94
CA LEU A 56 -0.09 0.60 -3.81
C LEU A 56 0.92 -0.56 -3.82
N ALA A 57 0.61 -1.68 -3.17
CA ALA A 57 1.42 -2.91 -3.24
C ALA A 57 1.51 -3.45 -4.68
N THR A 58 0.39 -3.45 -5.41
CA THR A 58 0.34 -3.83 -6.83
C THR A 58 1.22 -2.90 -7.66
N LYS A 59 1.15 -1.60 -7.40
CA LYS A 59 2.00 -0.60 -8.07
C LYS A 59 3.49 -0.86 -7.82
N VAL A 60 3.89 -1.18 -6.58
CA VAL A 60 5.29 -1.57 -6.28
C VAL A 60 5.72 -2.76 -7.13
N ILE A 61 4.91 -3.80 -7.21
CA ILE A 61 5.25 -5.00 -8.01
C ILE A 61 5.29 -4.69 -9.50
N PHE A 62 4.36 -3.88 -10.01
CA PHE A 62 4.39 -3.42 -11.39
C PHE A 62 5.73 -2.74 -11.73
N PHE A 63 6.19 -1.78 -10.92
CA PHE A 63 7.45 -1.08 -11.17
C PHE A 63 8.68 -1.97 -10.95
N ASN A 64 8.64 -2.95 -10.05
CA ASN A 64 9.70 -3.93 -9.92
C ASN A 64 9.84 -4.81 -11.16
N GLN A 65 8.74 -5.23 -11.78
CA GLN A 65 8.78 -5.99 -13.03
C GLN A 65 9.14 -5.11 -14.22
N LEU A 66 8.59 -3.90 -14.30
CA LEU A 66 8.92 -2.92 -15.34
C LEU A 66 10.42 -2.58 -15.34
N LYS A 67 11.03 -2.43 -14.15
CA LYS A 67 12.49 -2.21 -14.02
C LYS A 67 13.30 -3.34 -14.67
N LYS A 68 12.89 -4.59 -14.51
CA LYS A 68 13.57 -5.72 -15.17
C LYS A 68 13.48 -5.63 -16.71
N ILE A 69 12.31 -5.22 -17.22
CA ILE A 69 12.11 -5.02 -18.65
C ILE A 69 12.96 -3.83 -19.14
N PHE A 70 12.95 -2.74 -18.41
CA PHE A 70 13.74 -1.55 -18.71
C PHE A 70 15.24 -1.88 -18.79
N ASP A 71 15.77 -2.60 -17.79
CA ASP A 71 17.17 -3.00 -17.74
C ASP A 71 17.60 -3.94 -18.88
N ALA A 72 16.64 -4.72 -19.40
CA ALA A 72 16.87 -5.62 -20.53
C ALA A 72 16.62 -4.93 -21.90
N SER A 73 16.10 -3.71 -21.90
CA SER A 73 15.81 -2.97 -23.13
C SER A 73 17.04 -2.19 -23.62
N SER A 74 16.94 -1.64 -24.83
CA SER A 74 17.94 -0.73 -25.40
C SER A 74 17.64 0.74 -25.10
N ALA A 75 16.94 1.04 -23.99
CA ALA A 75 16.63 2.41 -23.58
C ALA A 75 17.91 3.20 -23.29
N GLU A 76 18.04 4.38 -23.85
CA GLU A 76 19.24 5.23 -23.72
C GLU A 76 19.20 6.14 -22.48
N ILE A 77 18.00 6.39 -21.92
CA ILE A 77 17.82 7.16 -20.69
C ILE A 77 18.02 6.28 -19.46
N ASN A 78 18.31 6.87 -18.30
CA ASN A 78 18.39 6.12 -17.06
C ASN A 78 17.02 5.89 -16.41
N TRP A 79 16.95 4.97 -15.44
CA TRP A 79 15.70 4.61 -14.78
C TRP A 79 15.02 5.78 -14.07
N ASN A 80 15.77 6.66 -13.40
CA ASN A 80 15.18 7.77 -12.66
C ASN A 80 14.55 8.79 -13.61
N GLU A 81 15.21 9.08 -14.72
CA GLU A 81 14.68 9.92 -15.79
C GLU A 81 13.42 9.32 -16.42
N PHE A 82 13.43 8.01 -16.67
CA PHE A 82 12.24 7.28 -17.14
C PHE A 82 11.05 7.42 -16.20
N ILE A 83 11.27 7.26 -14.88
CA ILE A 83 10.23 7.42 -13.86
C ILE A 83 9.76 8.88 -13.80
N GLU A 84 10.66 9.85 -13.85
CA GLU A 84 10.31 11.28 -13.86
C GLU A 84 9.40 11.62 -15.05
N ILE A 85 9.70 11.12 -16.23
CA ILE A 85 8.85 11.30 -17.42
C ILE A 85 7.47 10.70 -17.21
N LEU A 86 7.39 9.47 -16.67
CA LEU A 86 6.12 8.83 -16.38
C LEU A 86 5.26 9.61 -15.38
N THR A 87 5.88 10.27 -14.38
CA THR A 87 5.15 11.03 -13.37
C THR A 87 4.54 12.34 -13.90
N ASN A 88 4.91 12.79 -15.10
CA ASN A 88 4.22 13.89 -15.77
C ASN A 88 2.75 13.54 -16.09
N ASP A 89 2.41 12.25 -16.22
CA ASP A 89 1.02 11.84 -16.28
C ASP A 89 0.43 11.73 -14.85
N SER A 90 -0.41 12.69 -14.48
CA SER A 90 -1.01 12.77 -13.13
C SER A 90 -1.84 11.54 -12.75
N ARG A 91 -2.29 10.75 -13.72
CA ARG A 91 -3.04 9.50 -13.48
C ARG A 91 -2.18 8.43 -12.83
N ILE A 92 -0.87 8.49 -13.01
CA ILE A 92 0.08 7.51 -12.43
C ILE A 92 0.44 7.90 -10.99
N GLY A 93 0.63 9.19 -10.71
CA GLY A 93 1.11 9.70 -9.43
C GLY A 93 2.56 9.27 -9.14
N SER A 94 3.25 9.98 -8.25
CA SER A 94 4.70 9.82 -8.04
C SER A 94 5.12 8.82 -6.95
N SER A 95 4.20 8.31 -6.14
CA SER A 95 4.54 7.44 -5.02
C SER A 95 4.69 5.96 -5.42
N HIS A 96 5.46 5.18 -4.63
CA HIS A 96 5.55 3.71 -4.73
C HIS A 96 6.13 3.17 -6.05
N MET A 97 7.03 3.94 -6.67
CA MET A 97 7.68 3.60 -7.95
C MET A 97 9.18 3.31 -7.80
N GLU A 98 9.73 3.50 -6.60
CA GLU A 98 11.15 3.31 -6.32
C GLU A 98 11.54 1.82 -6.37
N VAL A 99 12.63 1.53 -7.11
CA VAL A 99 13.20 0.18 -7.19
C VAL A 99 14.73 0.29 -7.11
N PRO A 100 15.38 -0.16 -6.02
CA PRO A 100 14.78 -0.73 -4.80
C PRO A 100 13.99 0.29 -3.99
N GLY A 101 13.12 -0.19 -3.08
CA GLY A 101 12.35 0.65 -2.17
C GLY A 101 13.20 1.26 -1.04
N HIS A 102 12.56 1.99 -0.13
CA HIS A 102 13.22 2.69 1.00
C HIS A 102 14.03 1.80 1.93
N ASP A 103 13.70 0.50 2.00
CA ASP A 103 14.45 -0.49 2.79
C ASP A 103 15.65 -1.08 2.04
N GLY A 104 15.96 -0.55 0.85
CA GLY A 104 17.03 -1.02 -0.03
C GLY A 104 16.74 -2.35 -0.71
N LYS A 105 15.52 -2.88 -0.62
CA LYS A 105 15.13 -4.16 -1.19
C LYS A 105 14.09 -3.98 -2.31
N LYS A 106 14.06 -4.95 -3.22
CA LYS A 106 13.00 -5.05 -4.24
C LYS A 106 11.73 -5.65 -3.64
N GLY A 107 10.59 -5.39 -4.29
CA GLY A 107 9.29 -5.77 -3.77
C GLY A 107 8.84 -4.89 -2.60
N PHE A 108 7.65 -5.17 -2.06
CA PHE A 108 7.18 -4.51 -0.86
C PHE A 108 7.45 -5.34 0.38
N GLY A 109 7.83 -4.66 1.45
CA GLY A 109 8.03 -5.23 2.79
C GLY A 109 7.27 -4.44 3.84
N GLY A 110 7.64 -4.70 5.09
CA GLY A 110 7.01 -4.09 6.25
C GLY A 110 5.65 -4.71 6.58
N ALA A 111 5.08 -4.28 7.71
CA ALA A 111 3.89 -4.90 8.28
C ALA A 111 2.60 -4.55 7.53
N CYS A 112 2.49 -3.34 6.96
CA CYS A 112 1.21 -2.86 6.43
C CYS A 112 0.82 -3.54 5.13
N PHE A 113 1.64 -3.49 4.10
CA PHE A 113 1.30 -4.05 2.79
C PHE A 113 1.14 -5.57 2.84
N THR A 114 2.03 -6.28 3.52
CA THR A 114 1.95 -7.75 3.64
C THR A 114 0.67 -8.20 4.33
N LYS A 115 0.34 -7.55 5.45
CA LYS A 115 -0.86 -7.87 6.22
C LYS A 115 -2.14 -7.47 5.49
N ASP A 116 -2.20 -6.26 4.93
CA ASP A 116 -3.43 -5.72 4.35
C ASP A 116 -3.78 -6.38 3.00
N THR A 117 -2.77 -6.74 2.18
CA THR A 117 -2.98 -7.52 0.96
C THR A 117 -3.49 -8.94 1.27
N ALA A 118 -2.89 -9.62 2.25
CA ALA A 118 -3.34 -10.93 2.67
C ALA A 118 -4.76 -10.90 3.26
N ALA A 119 -5.07 -9.88 4.07
CA ALA A 119 -6.41 -9.71 4.65
C ALA A 119 -7.47 -9.48 3.56
N LEU A 120 -7.19 -8.63 2.55
CA LEU A 120 -8.13 -8.38 1.47
C LEU A 120 -8.32 -9.62 0.58
N LEU A 121 -7.26 -10.36 0.29
CA LEU A 121 -7.35 -11.61 -0.48
C LEU A 121 -8.22 -12.63 0.27
N LYS A 122 -7.98 -12.83 1.56
CA LYS A 122 -8.79 -13.73 2.38
C LYS A 122 -10.25 -13.28 2.45
N TYR A 123 -10.50 -12.00 2.64
CA TYR A 123 -11.87 -11.47 2.67
C TYR A 123 -12.58 -11.69 1.32
N SER A 124 -11.89 -11.56 0.20
CA SER A 124 -12.49 -11.84 -1.12
C SER A 124 -12.99 -13.29 -1.22
N GLU A 125 -12.24 -14.25 -0.69
CA GLU A 125 -12.65 -15.66 -0.63
C GLU A 125 -13.87 -15.86 0.30
N GLU A 126 -13.90 -15.20 1.45
CA GLU A 126 -15.02 -15.28 2.40
C GLU A 126 -16.34 -14.74 1.83
N VAL A 127 -16.28 -13.75 0.92
CA VAL A 127 -17.48 -13.25 0.23
C VAL A 127 -17.76 -13.98 -1.08
N GLY A 128 -16.99 -15.01 -1.41
CA GLY A 128 -17.19 -15.84 -2.61
C GLY A 128 -16.63 -15.27 -3.91
N GLU A 129 -15.76 -14.27 -3.83
CA GLU A 129 -15.15 -13.63 -4.99
C GLU A 129 -13.65 -13.97 -5.10
N ASN A 130 -13.16 -14.16 -6.32
CA ASN A 130 -11.76 -14.47 -6.55
C ASN A 130 -10.97 -13.21 -6.95
N PHE A 131 -10.04 -12.78 -6.11
CA PHE A 131 -9.13 -11.68 -6.40
C PHE A 131 -7.77 -12.20 -6.95
N SER A 132 -7.79 -12.89 -8.08
CA SER A 132 -6.63 -13.54 -8.70
C SER A 132 -5.46 -12.60 -8.97
N LEU A 133 -5.73 -11.33 -9.33
CA LEU A 133 -4.69 -10.31 -9.51
C LEU A 133 -3.92 -10.10 -8.21
N LEU A 134 -4.62 -9.93 -7.09
CA LEU A 134 -3.98 -9.69 -5.80
C LEU A 134 -3.18 -10.92 -5.32
N GLY A 135 -3.70 -12.11 -5.53
CA GLY A 135 -2.97 -13.36 -5.29
C GLY A 135 -1.66 -13.43 -6.08
N SER A 136 -1.70 -13.07 -7.36
CA SER A 136 -0.51 -13.01 -8.21
C SER A 136 0.51 -11.98 -7.72
N VAL A 137 0.06 -10.80 -7.29
CA VAL A 137 0.91 -9.75 -6.73
C VAL A 137 1.64 -10.23 -5.47
N ILE A 138 0.92 -10.88 -4.54
CA ILE A 138 1.50 -11.44 -3.31
C ILE A 138 2.55 -12.50 -3.66
N ASN A 139 2.24 -13.44 -4.56
CA ASN A 139 3.15 -14.50 -4.96
C ASN A 139 4.45 -13.97 -5.61
N ILE A 140 4.32 -12.98 -6.50
CA ILE A 140 5.48 -12.32 -7.12
C ILE A 140 6.31 -11.62 -6.06
N ASN A 141 5.67 -10.88 -5.14
CA ASN A 141 6.36 -10.22 -4.03
C ASN A 141 7.13 -11.22 -3.17
N ASN A 142 6.49 -12.29 -2.77
CA ASN A 142 7.10 -13.32 -1.92
C ASN A 142 8.30 -13.96 -2.63
N SER A 143 8.22 -14.20 -3.93
CA SER A 143 9.36 -14.69 -4.72
C SER A 143 10.53 -13.70 -4.69
N ILE A 144 10.27 -12.40 -4.83
CA ILE A 144 11.30 -11.35 -4.78
C ILE A 144 11.89 -11.23 -3.37
N ARG A 145 11.05 -11.21 -2.34
CA ARG A 145 11.48 -10.96 -0.95
C ARG A 145 12.25 -12.13 -0.34
N ARG A 146 12.04 -13.35 -0.79
CA ARG A 146 12.83 -14.52 -0.37
C ARG A 146 14.31 -14.46 -0.76
N GLU A 147 14.67 -13.67 -1.75
CA GLU A 147 16.08 -13.45 -2.10
C GLU A 147 16.83 -12.74 -0.96
N TYR A 148 16.12 -12.15 0.01
CA TYR A 148 16.69 -11.43 1.13
C TYR A 148 16.58 -12.23 2.43
N HIS A 149 17.72 -12.74 2.92
CA HIS A 149 17.77 -13.59 4.12
C HIS A 149 17.48 -12.87 5.45
N LYS A 150 17.39 -11.53 5.46
CA LYS A 150 17.16 -10.76 6.68
C LYS A 150 15.84 -10.00 6.61
N LEU A 151 14.93 -10.37 7.50
CA LEU A 151 13.73 -9.59 7.77
C LEU A 151 14.08 -8.29 8.49
N GLY A 152 13.37 -7.21 8.18
CA GLY A 152 13.41 -5.96 8.94
C GLY A 152 12.84 -6.15 10.35
N SER A 153 13.11 -5.22 11.27
CA SER A 153 12.58 -5.31 12.65
C SER A 153 11.06 -5.41 12.67
N ARG A 154 10.36 -4.54 11.94
CA ARG A 154 8.90 -4.54 11.85
C ARG A 154 8.31 -5.80 11.20
N GLU A 155 9.02 -6.40 10.24
CA GLU A 155 8.63 -7.68 9.64
C GLU A 155 8.71 -8.82 10.66
N LYS A 156 9.76 -8.82 11.50
CA LYS A 156 9.94 -9.80 12.58
C LYS A 156 8.87 -9.64 13.66
N ASP A 157 8.62 -8.41 14.11
CA ASP A 157 7.64 -8.10 15.15
C ASP A 157 6.21 -8.50 14.74
N GLN A 158 5.92 -8.51 13.44
CA GLN A 158 4.63 -8.86 12.86
C GLN A 158 4.58 -10.31 12.31
N ASN A 159 5.63 -11.11 12.54
CA ASN A 159 5.75 -12.47 12.02
C ASN A 159 5.49 -12.58 10.51
N VAL A 160 5.99 -11.61 9.74
CA VAL A 160 5.82 -11.63 8.29
C VAL A 160 6.50 -12.85 7.70
N ASN A 161 5.76 -13.63 6.94
CA ASN A 161 6.26 -14.78 6.20
C ASN A 161 6.11 -14.55 4.70
N TYR A 162 7.17 -14.82 3.93
CA TYR A 162 7.18 -14.74 2.48
C TYR A 162 7.14 -16.13 1.82
N GLU A 163 6.69 -17.15 2.54
CA GLU A 163 6.45 -18.47 1.95
C GLU A 163 5.28 -18.39 0.96
N ILE A 164 5.36 -19.17 -0.10
CA ILE A 164 4.27 -19.33 -1.05
C ILE A 164 3.50 -20.54 -0.58
N ASP A 165 2.23 -20.36 -0.25
CA ASP A 165 1.34 -21.50 -0.04
C ASP A 165 1.25 -22.26 -1.37
N SER A 166 1.62 -23.53 -1.31
CA SER A 166 1.69 -24.45 -2.44
C SER A 166 0.31 -25.00 -2.80
#